data_86beb89306448894a7e75d415a0424a9
#
_entry.id   86beb89306448894a7e75d415a0424a9
#
_cell.length_a   1.000
_cell.length_b   1.000
_cell.length_c   1.000
_cell.angle_alpha   90.00
_cell.angle_beta   90.00
_cell.angle_gamma   90.00
#
_symmetry.space_group_name_H-M   'P 1'
#
loop_
_entity.id
_entity.type
_entity.pdbx_description
1 polymer ?
#
loop_
_entity_poly.entity_id
_entity_poly.type
_entity_poly.pdbx_seq_one_letter_code
_entity_poly.pdbx_strand_id
1 'polypeptide(L)'
;YPWKVDEDLVKLMVRAGCKEVALGFESGCEPVLQGLNKQFNPEEVRRISQILADYGIQRMGFLLLGGPGETRESVEQSLIYADSLNLEMVKITTGIRIYPHTALSRIAVEEGFISAEDDLLRPRFYLAKGLEEWLPETVKSWMAERPNWVS
;
A
#
# COMPACT_ATOMS: atom_id res chain seq x y z
N TYR A 1 7.57 -9.55 1.04
CA TYR A 1 6.35 -9.66 0.25
C TYR A 1 5.42 -10.69 0.90
N PRO A 2 4.16 -10.37 1.24
CA PRO A 2 3.31 -11.23 2.08
C PRO A 2 2.72 -12.45 1.35
N TRP A 3 3.45 -13.02 0.41
CA TRP A 3 3.03 -14.18 -0.35
C TRP A 3 3.88 -15.40 -0.02
N LYS A 4 3.25 -16.54 0.22
CA LYS A 4 3.93 -17.80 0.58
C LYS A 4 4.80 -17.74 1.84
N VAL A 5 4.48 -16.84 2.77
CA VAL A 5 5.09 -16.84 4.08
C VAL A 5 4.34 -17.83 4.98
N ASP A 6 5.07 -18.72 5.60
CA ASP A 6 4.56 -19.65 6.59
C ASP A 6 5.28 -19.48 7.94
N GLU A 7 4.80 -20.20 8.94
CA GLU A 7 5.34 -20.15 10.29
C GLU A 7 6.79 -20.67 10.36
N ASP A 8 7.16 -21.64 9.52
CA ASP A 8 8.51 -22.21 9.53
C ASP A 8 9.53 -21.20 8.99
N LEU A 9 9.17 -20.44 7.96
CA LEU A 9 9.99 -19.32 7.49
C LEU A 9 10.14 -18.26 8.59
N VAL A 10 9.06 -17.91 9.30
CA VAL A 10 9.12 -16.92 10.38
C VAL A 10 10.02 -17.39 11.52
N LYS A 11 9.97 -18.67 11.90
CA LYS A 11 10.91 -19.28 12.88
C LYS A 11 12.37 -19.14 12.43
N LEU A 12 12.65 -19.38 11.16
CA LEU A 12 13.99 -19.20 10.61
C LEU A 12 14.44 -17.72 10.64
N MET A 13 13.53 -16.78 10.32
CA MET A 13 13.81 -15.35 10.41
C MET A 13 14.18 -14.94 11.84
N VAL A 14 13.42 -15.41 12.85
CA VAL A 14 13.72 -15.15 14.27
C VAL A 14 15.09 -15.71 14.65
N ARG A 15 15.39 -16.95 14.27
CA ARG A 15 16.72 -17.58 14.53
C ARG A 15 17.85 -16.82 13.85
N ALA A 16 17.60 -16.21 12.69
CA ALA A 16 18.55 -15.36 11.99
C ALA A 16 18.68 -13.95 12.60
N GLY A 17 17.90 -13.63 13.64
CA GLY A 17 17.94 -12.33 14.33
C GLY A 17 17.07 -11.25 13.70
N CYS A 18 16.12 -11.59 12.82
CA CYS A 18 15.18 -10.64 12.25
C CYS A 18 14.33 -10.00 13.36
N LYS A 19 14.27 -8.66 13.38
CA LYS A 19 13.53 -7.87 14.37
C LYS A 19 12.34 -7.14 13.77
N GLU A 20 12.41 -6.82 12.49
CA GLU A 20 11.41 -6.03 11.80
C GLU A 20 11.24 -6.48 10.35
N VAL A 21 10.05 -6.37 9.82
CA VAL A 21 9.72 -6.60 8.41
C VAL A 21 8.86 -5.48 7.85
N ALA A 22 9.08 -5.19 6.57
CA ALA A 22 8.23 -4.33 5.78
C ALA A 22 7.18 -5.17 5.04
N LEU A 23 5.90 -4.87 5.30
CA LEU A 23 4.75 -5.50 4.66
C LEU A 23 4.17 -4.58 3.60
N GLY A 24 4.54 -4.77 2.34
CA GLY A 24 3.97 -4.06 1.20
C GLY A 24 2.62 -4.65 0.82
N PHE A 25 1.57 -4.42 1.62
CA PHE A 25 0.23 -4.91 1.33
C PHE A 25 -0.57 -3.98 0.40
N GLU A 26 -0.16 -2.72 0.29
CA GLU A 26 -0.61 -1.67 -0.63
C GLU A 26 -2.08 -1.25 -0.45
N SER A 27 -3.03 -2.16 -0.27
CA SER A 27 -4.46 -1.88 -0.13
C SER A 27 -5.17 -2.95 0.71
N GLY A 28 -6.25 -2.60 1.36
CA GLY A 28 -7.20 -3.51 2.00
C GLY A 28 -8.40 -3.88 1.11
N CYS A 29 -8.42 -3.34 -0.12
CA CYS A 29 -9.48 -3.57 -1.08
C CYS A 29 -9.02 -4.59 -2.14
N GLU A 30 -9.65 -5.75 -2.19
CA GLU A 30 -9.23 -6.83 -3.08
C GLU A 30 -9.25 -6.44 -4.57
N PRO A 31 -10.28 -5.76 -5.13
CA PRO A 31 -10.25 -5.25 -6.50
C PRO A 31 -9.05 -4.34 -6.80
N VAL A 32 -8.62 -3.51 -5.83
CA VAL A 32 -7.44 -2.64 -5.98
C VAL A 32 -6.18 -3.50 -6.04
N LEU A 33 -6.04 -4.50 -5.18
CA LEU A 33 -4.91 -5.44 -5.20
C LEU A 33 -4.82 -6.20 -6.53
N GLN A 34 -5.96 -6.63 -7.07
CA GLN A 34 -6.02 -7.27 -8.39
C GLN A 34 -5.55 -6.32 -9.51
N GLY A 35 -6.00 -5.05 -9.48
CA GLY A 35 -5.55 -4.00 -10.40
C GLY A 35 -4.04 -3.72 -10.31
N LEU A 36 -3.47 -3.84 -9.12
CA LEU A 36 -2.04 -3.75 -8.86
C LEU A 36 -1.27 -5.06 -9.14
N ASN A 37 -1.95 -6.07 -9.70
CA ASN A 37 -1.38 -7.39 -10.00
C ASN A 37 -0.71 -8.06 -8.79
N LYS A 38 -1.32 -7.93 -7.61
CA LYS A 38 -0.83 -8.59 -6.39
C LYS A 38 -1.31 -10.05 -6.34
N GLN A 39 -0.45 -10.93 -5.86
CA GLN A 39 -0.68 -12.38 -5.79
C GLN A 39 -1.18 -12.84 -4.40
N PHE A 40 -1.69 -11.91 -3.60
CA PHE A 40 -2.21 -12.14 -2.26
C PHE A 40 -3.48 -11.33 -2.05
N ASN A 41 -4.27 -11.71 -1.08
CA ASN A 41 -5.49 -11.03 -0.66
C ASN A 41 -5.33 -10.45 0.78
N PRO A 42 -6.26 -9.62 1.26
CA PRO A 42 -6.20 -9.04 2.60
C PRO A 42 -6.15 -10.07 3.73
N GLU A 43 -6.82 -11.21 3.60
CA GLU A 43 -6.82 -12.26 4.64
C GLU A 43 -5.45 -12.92 4.78
N GLU A 44 -4.74 -13.15 3.68
CA GLU A 44 -3.36 -13.66 3.73
C GLU A 44 -2.41 -12.69 4.43
N VAL A 45 -2.54 -11.39 4.14
CA VAL A 45 -1.75 -10.35 4.83
C VAL A 45 -2.06 -10.35 6.32
N ARG A 46 -3.34 -10.45 6.73
CA ARG A 46 -3.75 -10.51 8.13
C ARG A 46 -3.15 -11.72 8.83
N ARG A 47 -3.26 -12.90 8.21
CA ARG A 47 -2.69 -14.14 8.75
C ARG A 47 -1.18 -14.01 8.96
N ILE A 48 -0.45 -13.51 7.97
CA ILE A 48 1.00 -13.36 8.03
C ILE A 48 1.39 -12.31 9.07
N SER A 49 0.67 -11.19 9.11
CA SER A 49 0.86 -10.14 10.11
C SER A 49 0.71 -10.70 11.53
N GLN A 50 -0.29 -11.55 11.76
CA GLN A 50 -0.49 -12.17 13.08
C GLN A 50 0.66 -13.12 13.44
N ILE A 51 1.09 -13.98 12.51
CA ILE A 51 2.23 -14.89 12.76
C ILE A 51 3.47 -14.09 13.14
N LEU A 52 3.78 -13.01 12.39
CA LEU A 52 4.93 -12.17 12.71
C LEU A 52 4.83 -11.55 14.11
N ALA A 53 3.65 -11.08 14.50
CA ALA A 53 3.39 -10.54 15.84
C ALA A 53 3.61 -11.60 16.93
N ASP A 54 3.09 -12.81 16.74
CA ASP A 54 3.19 -13.93 17.69
C ASP A 54 4.66 -14.31 17.94
N TYR A 55 5.53 -14.10 16.96
CA TYR A 55 6.98 -14.30 17.07
C TYR A 55 7.78 -13.05 17.46
N GLY A 56 7.11 -11.94 17.80
CA GLY A 56 7.74 -10.72 18.26
C GLY A 56 8.51 -9.94 17.19
N ILE A 57 8.18 -10.16 15.92
CA ILE A 57 8.74 -9.39 14.80
C ILE A 57 7.89 -8.13 14.59
N GLN A 58 8.52 -6.96 14.64
CA GLN A 58 7.87 -5.68 14.36
C GLN A 58 7.46 -5.60 12.88
N ARG A 59 6.33 -4.95 12.62
CA ARG A 59 5.73 -4.89 11.28
C ARG A 59 5.53 -3.44 10.87
N MET A 60 6.19 -3.05 9.79
CA MET A 60 5.93 -1.79 9.11
C MET A 60 5.06 -2.05 7.88
N GLY A 61 3.85 -1.51 7.87
CA GLY A 61 2.94 -1.63 6.73
C GLY A 61 3.14 -0.52 5.71
N PHE A 62 3.05 -0.86 4.42
CA PHE A 62 3.03 0.12 3.34
C PHE A 62 1.65 0.11 2.68
N LEU A 63 0.99 1.26 2.72
CA LEU A 63 -0.30 1.53 2.12
C LEU A 63 -0.13 2.52 0.97
N LEU A 64 -0.66 2.19 -0.20
CA LEU A 64 -0.56 2.99 -1.41
C LEU A 64 -1.97 3.36 -1.86
N LEU A 65 -2.28 4.65 -1.86
CA LEU A 65 -3.62 5.17 -2.12
C LEU A 65 -3.65 6.10 -3.35
N GLY A 66 -4.76 6.07 -4.06
CA GLY A 66 -5.00 6.93 -5.22
C GLY A 66 -4.58 6.31 -6.55
N GLY A 67 -4.47 4.97 -6.62
CA GLY A 67 -4.18 4.23 -7.83
C GLY A 67 -5.34 4.19 -8.83
N PRO A 68 -5.11 3.68 -10.07
CA PRO A 68 -6.15 3.54 -11.07
C PRO A 68 -7.34 2.72 -10.56
N GLY A 69 -8.54 3.24 -10.78
CA GLY A 69 -9.79 2.59 -10.37
C GLY A 69 -10.14 2.72 -8.89
N GLU A 70 -9.32 3.39 -8.09
CA GLU A 70 -9.68 3.65 -6.70
C GLU A 70 -10.79 4.70 -6.58
N THR A 71 -11.63 4.49 -5.58
CA THR A 71 -12.73 5.38 -5.18
C THR A 71 -12.57 5.77 -3.71
N ARG A 72 -13.37 6.71 -3.23
CA ARG A 72 -13.38 7.06 -1.80
C ARG A 72 -13.66 5.86 -0.92
N GLU A 73 -14.62 5.01 -1.33
CA GLU A 73 -15.01 3.80 -0.60
C GLU A 73 -13.86 2.78 -0.51
N SER A 74 -13.10 2.57 -1.61
CA SER A 74 -11.96 1.65 -1.60
C SER A 74 -10.81 2.17 -0.76
N VAL A 75 -10.59 3.49 -0.74
CA VAL A 75 -9.61 4.16 0.13
C VAL A 75 -10.01 4.00 1.59
N GLU A 76 -11.25 4.30 1.96
CA GLU A 76 -11.75 4.13 3.34
C GLU A 76 -11.64 2.67 3.79
N GLN A 77 -12.01 1.72 2.95
CA GLN A 77 -11.83 0.29 3.21
C GLN A 77 -10.36 -0.04 3.50
N SER A 78 -9.43 0.51 2.71
CA SER A 78 -7.99 0.28 2.87
C SER A 78 -7.44 0.90 4.16
N LEU A 79 -7.91 2.08 4.55
CA LEU A 79 -7.55 2.74 5.80
C LEU A 79 -8.06 1.96 7.02
N ILE A 80 -9.32 1.55 7.02
CA ILE A 80 -9.93 0.71 8.08
C ILE A 80 -9.19 -0.63 8.18
N TYR A 81 -8.88 -1.24 7.05
CA TYR A 81 -8.15 -2.50 7.02
C TYR A 81 -6.74 -2.34 7.63
N ALA A 82 -5.98 -1.32 7.21
CA ALA A 82 -4.64 -1.05 7.74
C ALA A 82 -4.65 -0.83 9.26
N ASP A 83 -5.64 -0.08 9.77
CA ASP A 83 -5.85 0.15 11.20
C ASP A 83 -6.11 -1.16 11.96
N SER A 84 -6.93 -2.03 11.39
CA SER A 84 -7.28 -3.33 11.98
C SER A 84 -6.12 -4.32 12.09
N LEU A 85 -5.00 -4.08 11.40
CA LEU A 85 -3.80 -4.93 11.47
C LEU A 85 -2.96 -4.66 12.72
N ASN A 86 -3.20 -3.56 13.44
CA ASN A 86 -2.46 -3.15 14.63
C ASN A 86 -0.93 -3.24 14.43
N LEU A 87 -0.44 -2.62 13.36
CA LEU A 87 0.98 -2.62 13.01
C LEU A 87 1.75 -1.60 13.87
N GLU A 88 3.02 -1.87 14.09
CA GLU A 88 3.91 -0.97 14.84
C GLU A 88 4.12 0.36 14.08
N MET A 89 4.08 0.32 12.74
CA MET A 89 4.12 1.52 11.88
C MET A 89 3.31 1.28 10.61
N VAL A 90 2.64 2.33 10.13
CA VAL A 90 2.01 2.35 8.80
C VAL A 90 2.57 3.53 8.02
N LYS A 91 3.18 3.27 6.89
CA LYS A 91 3.58 4.29 5.93
C LYS A 91 2.55 4.40 4.83
N ILE A 92 1.97 5.60 4.68
CA ILE A 92 1.02 5.91 3.62
C ILE A 92 1.73 6.65 2.50
N THR A 93 1.48 6.23 1.28
CA THR A 93 1.86 6.97 0.08
C THR A 93 0.59 7.33 -0.70
N THR A 94 0.41 8.60 -1.01
CA THR A 94 -0.68 9.12 -1.84
C THR A 94 -0.19 9.37 -3.26
N GLY A 95 -0.90 8.80 -4.23
CA GLY A 95 -0.50 8.82 -5.64
C GLY A 95 0.61 7.82 -5.96
N ILE A 96 0.61 7.32 -7.18
CA ILE A 96 1.56 6.33 -7.67
C ILE A 96 2.53 6.98 -8.64
N ARG A 97 3.84 6.89 -8.37
CA ARG A 97 4.85 7.39 -9.28
C ARG A 97 4.74 6.70 -10.64
N ILE A 98 4.67 7.51 -11.68
CA ILE A 98 4.62 7.03 -13.06
C ILE A 98 6.05 6.77 -13.53
N TYR A 99 6.29 5.55 -14.02
CA TYR A 99 7.55 5.16 -14.65
C TYR A 99 7.34 4.89 -16.13
N PRO A 100 8.32 5.18 -17.00
CA PRO A 100 8.19 4.93 -18.44
C PRO A 100 7.98 3.44 -18.72
N HIS A 101 7.26 3.15 -19.80
CA HIS A 101 6.99 1.80 -20.31
C HIS A 101 6.19 0.88 -19.36
N THR A 102 5.49 1.44 -18.37
CA THR A 102 4.60 0.70 -17.46
C THR A 102 3.14 0.72 -17.94
N ALA A 103 2.31 -0.17 -17.38
CA ALA A 103 0.87 -0.09 -17.59
C ALA A 103 0.31 1.25 -17.09
N LEU A 104 0.81 1.73 -15.94
CA LEU A 104 0.40 3.01 -15.38
C LEU A 104 0.74 4.20 -16.29
N SER A 105 1.89 4.19 -16.99
CA SER A 105 2.21 5.28 -17.93
C SER A 105 1.23 5.34 -19.11
N ARG A 106 0.76 4.17 -19.59
CA ARG A 106 -0.27 4.14 -20.65
C ARG A 106 -1.60 4.72 -20.16
N ILE A 107 -2.06 4.29 -18.99
CA ILE A 107 -3.27 4.83 -18.36
C ILE A 107 -3.14 6.35 -18.15
N ALA A 108 -1.99 6.80 -17.65
CA ALA A 108 -1.75 8.23 -17.40
C ALA A 108 -1.77 9.07 -18.69
N VAL A 109 -1.31 8.55 -19.82
CA VAL A 109 -1.42 9.19 -21.14
C VAL A 109 -2.89 9.20 -21.59
N GLU A 110 -3.57 8.06 -21.54
CA GLU A 110 -4.98 7.93 -21.96
C GLU A 110 -5.90 8.87 -21.17
N GLU A 111 -5.61 9.07 -19.88
CA GLU A 111 -6.38 9.94 -19.00
C GLU A 111 -5.91 11.41 -19.00
N GLY A 112 -4.82 11.72 -19.72
CA GLY A 112 -4.31 13.07 -19.88
C GLY A 112 -3.48 13.61 -18.70
N PHE A 113 -2.97 12.76 -17.82
CA PHE A 113 -2.08 13.16 -16.72
C PHE A 113 -0.67 13.52 -17.20
N ILE A 114 -0.21 12.86 -18.25
CA ILE A 114 1.10 13.09 -18.90
C ILE A 114 0.93 13.06 -20.42
N SER A 115 1.86 13.72 -21.13
CA SER A 115 1.97 13.58 -22.58
C SER A 115 2.67 12.25 -22.95
N ALA A 116 2.39 11.75 -24.15
CA ALA A 116 3.07 10.56 -24.68
C ALA A 116 4.58 10.79 -24.89
N GLU A 117 4.99 12.05 -25.04
CA GLU A 117 6.39 12.47 -25.23
C GLU A 117 7.09 12.81 -23.89
N ASP A 118 6.41 12.71 -22.75
CA ASP A 118 7.01 12.97 -21.43
C ASP A 118 8.08 11.90 -21.14
N ASP A 119 9.31 12.33 -20.96
CA ASP A 119 10.44 11.42 -20.65
C ASP A 119 10.44 10.91 -19.20
N LEU A 120 9.56 11.44 -18.35
CA LEU A 120 9.41 11.09 -16.93
C LEU A 120 10.71 11.21 -16.11
N LEU A 121 11.70 11.97 -16.58
CA LEU A 121 12.90 12.28 -15.80
C LEU A 121 12.56 13.09 -14.54
N ARG A 122 11.54 13.94 -14.63
CA ARG A 122 10.94 14.59 -13.46
C ARG A 122 9.84 13.67 -12.91
N PRO A 123 9.83 13.37 -11.60
CA PRO A 123 8.79 12.54 -11.01
C PRO A 123 7.39 13.09 -11.29
N ARG A 124 6.55 12.25 -11.87
CA ARG A 124 5.11 12.48 -12.03
C ARG A 124 4.36 11.43 -11.23
N PHE A 125 3.26 11.84 -10.63
CA PHE A 125 2.43 10.94 -9.82
C PHE A 125 1.03 10.88 -10.40
N TYR A 126 0.53 9.68 -10.53
CA TYR A 126 -0.85 9.43 -10.87
C TYR A 126 -1.71 9.51 -9.60
N LEU A 127 -2.85 10.14 -9.70
CA LEU A 127 -3.87 10.16 -8.66
C LEU A 127 -5.23 9.99 -9.31
N ALA A 128 -6.02 9.02 -8.87
CA ALA A 128 -7.32 8.73 -9.45
C ALA A 128 -8.25 9.94 -9.37
N LYS A 129 -8.96 10.21 -10.48
CA LYS A 129 -9.85 11.36 -10.61
C LYS A 129 -10.93 11.37 -9.53
N GLY A 130 -11.16 12.55 -8.95
CA GLY A 130 -12.11 12.77 -7.87
C GLY A 130 -11.58 12.52 -6.47
N LEU A 131 -10.30 12.14 -6.36
CA LEU A 131 -9.60 11.98 -5.07
C LEU A 131 -8.65 13.15 -4.75
N GLU A 132 -8.40 14.06 -5.69
CA GLU A 132 -7.31 15.04 -5.64
C GLU A 132 -7.35 15.93 -4.39
N GLU A 133 -8.52 16.44 -4.04
CA GLU A 133 -8.70 17.31 -2.87
C GLU A 133 -9.05 16.53 -1.61
N TRP A 134 -9.82 15.47 -1.77
CA TRP A 134 -10.36 14.69 -0.66
C TRP A 134 -9.32 13.78 0.00
N LEU A 135 -8.48 13.10 -0.78
CA LEU A 135 -7.54 12.11 -0.26
C LEU A 135 -6.48 12.69 0.68
N PRO A 136 -5.82 13.83 0.36
CA PRO A 136 -4.84 14.42 1.27
C PRO A 136 -5.44 14.80 2.62
N GLU A 137 -6.63 15.41 2.63
CA GLU A 137 -7.30 15.81 3.87
C GLU A 137 -7.76 14.58 4.70
N THR A 138 -8.25 13.55 4.02
CA THR A 138 -8.64 12.29 4.66
C THR A 138 -7.43 11.61 5.32
N VAL A 139 -6.33 11.45 4.58
CA VAL A 139 -5.11 10.85 5.11
C VAL A 139 -4.57 11.65 6.30
N LYS A 140 -4.52 12.98 6.18
CA LYS A 140 -4.10 13.86 7.27
C LYS A 140 -4.97 13.69 8.53
N SER A 141 -6.29 13.57 8.37
CA SER A 141 -7.21 13.33 9.48
C SER A 141 -6.95 11.98 10.15
N TRP A 142 -6.76 10.92 9.38
CA TRP A 142 -6.45 9.59 9.89
C TRP A 142 -5.12 9.55 10.67
N MET A 143 -4.08 10.21 10.14
CA MET A 143 -2.76 10.28 10.77
C MET A 143 -2.78 11.09 12.06
N ALA A 144 -3.61 12.12 12.16
CA ALA A 144 -3.70 12.96 13.36
C ALA A 144 -4.09 12.18 14.63
N GLU A 145 -4.84 11.09 14.46
CA GLU A 145 -5.29 10.21 15.57
C GLU A 145 -4.36 9.00 15.78
N ARG A 146 -3.35 8.81 14.91
CA ARG A 146 -2.50 7.60 14.87
C ARG A 146 -1.03 8.00 14.77
N PRO A 147 -0.34 8.17 15.92
CA PRO A 147 1.06 8.66 15.92
C PRO A 147 2.06 7.70 15.26
N ASN A 148 1.68 6.44 15.07
CA ASN A 148 2.47 5.44 14.37
C ASN A 148 2.21 5.40 12.84
N TRP A 149 1.39 6.32 12.30
CA TRP A 149 1.15 6.46 10.88
C TRP A 149 1.95 7.65 10.33
N VAL A 150 2.66 7.41 9.21
CA VAL A 150 3.55 8.40 8.58
C VAL A 150 3.32 8.44 7.06
N SER A 151 3.65 9.54 6.41
CA SER A 151 3.56 9.72 4.95
C SER A 151 4.92 10.03 4.32
#